data_f49f4b60c6a83ef5915bda71c4feb9d1
#
_entry.id   f49f4b60c6a83ef5915bda71c4feb9d1
#
_cell.length_a   1.000
_cell.length_b   1.000
_cell.length_c   1.000
_cell.angle_alpha   90.00
_cell.angle_beta   90.00
_cell.angle_gamma   90.00
#
_symmetry.space_group_name_H-M   'P 1'
#
loop_
_entity.id
_entity.type
_entity.pdbx_description
1 polymer ?
#
loop_
_entity_poly.entity_id
_entity_poly.type
_entity_poly.pdbx_seq_one_letter_code
_entity_poly.pdbx_strand_id
1 'polypeptide(L)'
;MSRALVALEAFLILSEAMAKAAETQEWDDIARLGEERNLLSDQFPTALFASLLPPEQARGRMIIERSQQLDTQTRSLVDERQKALRILLREPEPVI
;
A
#
# COMPACT_ATOMS: atom_id res chain seq x y z
N MET A 1 -15.35 -13.86 13.13
CA MET A 1 -14.28 -12.90 12.81
C MET A 1 -14.77 -11.51 13.17
N SER A 2 -13.97 -10.73 13.91
CA SER A 2 -14.34 -9.35 14.28
C SER A 2 -14.34 -8.42 13.08
N ARG A 3 -15.07 -7.30 13.18
CA ARG A 3 -15.03 -6.26 12.15
C ARG A 3 -13.62 -5.71 11.95
N ALA A 4 -12.87 -5.58 13.05
CA ALA A 4 -11.50 -5.10 13.00
C ALA A 4 -10.61 -6.03 12.18
N LEU A 5 -10.71 -7.34 12.36
CA LEU A 5 -9.93 -8.29 11.57
C LEU A 5 -10.36 -8.31 10.11
N VAL A 6 -11.66 -8.26 9.83
CA VAL A 6 -12.16 -8.16 8.45
C VAL A 6 -11.58 -6.93 7.74
N ALA A 7 -11.56 -5.79 8.44
CA ALA A 7 -10.99 -4.55 7.90
C ALA A 7 -9.48 -4.69 7.62
N LEU A 8 -8.74 -5.30 8.54
CA LEU A 8 -7.30 -5.55 8.35
C LEU A 8 -7.03 -6.51 7.20
N GLU A 9 -7.81 -7.58 7.06
CA GLU A 9 -7.67 -8.51 5.93
C GLU A 9 -7.94 -7.80 4.60
N ALA A 10 -8.96 -6.94 4.54
CA ALA A 10 -9.24 -6.14 3.35
C ALA A 10 -8.10 -5.16 3.04
N PHE A 11 -7.53 -4.54 4.06
CA PHE A 11 -6.37 -3.66 3.91
C PHE A 11 -5.17 -4.40 3.32
N LEU A 12 -4.90 -5.61 3.81
CA LEU A 12 -3.82 -6.44 3.29
C LEU A 12 -4.04 -6.79 1.82
N ILE A 13 -5.26 -7.16 1.43
CA ILE A 13 -5.59 -7.47 0.03
C ILE A 13 -5.29 -6.28 -0.87
N LEU A 14 -5.68 -5.08 -0.47
CA LEU A 14 -5.41 -3.86 -1.24
C LEU A 14 -3.90 -3.57 -1.31
N SER A 15 -3.17 -3.79 -0.21
CA SER A 15 -1.72 -3.61 -0.18
C SER A 15 -1.00 -4.59 -1.10
N GLU A 16 -1.45 -5.85 -1.14
CA GLU A 16 -0.92 -6.87 -2.06
C GLU A 16 -1.21 -6.51 -3.52
N ALA A 17 -2.43 -6.03 -3.80
CA ALA A 17 -2.80 -5.60 -5.15
C ALA A 17 -1.96 -4.41 -5.62
N MET A 18 -1.68 -3.45 -4.73
CA MET A 18 -0.81 -2.31 -5.03
C MET A 18 0.62 -2.75 -5.36
N ALA A 19 1.17 -3.65 -4.56
CA ALA A 19 2.52 -4.17 -4.80
C ALA A 19 2.60 -4.91 -6.15
N LYS A 20 1.60 -5.71 -6.46
CA LYS A 20 1.52 -6.41 -7.75
C LYS A 20 1.40 -5.44 -8.91
N ALA A 21 0.57 -4.41 -8.78
CA ALA A 21 0.42 -3.37 -9.80
C ALA A 21 1.75 -2.65 -10.05
N ALA A 22 2.52 -2.38 -8.99
CA ALA A 22 3.86 -1.79 -9.12
C ALA A 22 4.83 -2.70 -9.89
N GLU A 23 4.82 -4.00 -9.58
CA GLU A 23 5.65 -4.99 -10.28
C GLU A 23 5.31 -5.09 -11.77
N THR A 24 4.03 -5.01 -12.11
CA THR A 24 3.54 -5.12 -13.49
C THR A 24 3.44 -3.76 -14.18
N GLN A 25 3.87 -2.70 -13.53
CA GLN A 25 3.89 -1.32 -14.07
C GLN A 25 2.50 -0.77 -14.40
N GLU A 26 1.50 -1.19 -13.65
CA GLU A 26 0.12 -0.69 -13.77
C GLU A 26 -0.09 0.50 -12.85
N TRP A 27 0.55 1.63 -13.16
CA TRP A 27 0.68 2.79 -12.28
C TRP A 27 -0.66 3.46 -11.95
N ASP A 28 -1.60 3.49 -12.90
CA ASP A 28 -2.94 4.05 -12.66
C ASP A 28 -3.71 3.23 -11.61
N ASP A 29 -3.49 1.92 -11.58
CA ASP A 29 -4.12 1.04 -10.61
C ASP A 29 -3.60 1.29 -9.19
N ILE A 30 -2.32 1.66 -9.04
CA ILE A 30 -1.75 1.99 -7.74
C ILE A 30 -2.48 3.18 -7.12
N ALA A 31 -2.73 4.23 -7.89
CA ALA A 31 -3.45 5.41 -7.41
C ALA A 31 -4.88 5.07 -7.00
N ARG A 32 -5.59 4.31 -7.82
CA ARG A 32 -6.97 3.87 -7.54
C ARG A 32 -7.03 2.99 -6.29
N LEU A 33 -6.16 2.00 -6.21
CA LEU A 33 -6.09 1.08 -5.06
C LEU A 33 -5.69 1.83 -3.79
N GLY A 34 -4.79 2.81 -3.89
CA GLY A 34 -4.40 3.66 -2.77
C GLY A 34 -5.57 4.47 -2.23
N GLU A 35 -6.41 5.02 -3.08
CA GLU A 35 -7.63 5.71 -2.67
C GLU A 35 -8.61 4.78 -1.98
N GLU A 36 -8.84 3.59 -2.52
CA GLU A 36 -9.69 2.58 -1.89
C GLU A 36 -9.17 2.21 -0.50
N ARG A 37 -7.86 2.04 -0.38
CA ARG A 37 -7.21 1.70 0.90
C ARG A 37 -7.35 2.82 1.91
N ASN A 38 -7.21 4.07 1.49
CA ASN A 38 -7.39 5.23 2.38
C ASN A 38 -8.83 5.33 2.88
N LEU A 39 -9.82 5.12 2.01
CA LEU A 39 -11.22 5.10 2.41
C LEU A 39 -11.50 3.99 3.43
N LEU A 40 -10.89 2.83 3.23
CA LEU A 40 -11.00 1.71 4.17
C LEU A 40 -10.38 2.06 5.52
N SER A 41 -9.18 2.64 5.54
CA SER A 41 -8.48 2.99 6.77
C SER A 41 -9.19 4.10 7.55
N ASP A 42 -9.87 5.01 6.88
CA ASP A 42 -10.69 6.05 7.52
C ASP A 42 -11.86 5.46 8.32
N GLN A 43 -12.28 4.25 7.98
CA GLN A 43 -13.34 3.51 8.66
C GLN A 43 -12.82 2.64 9.81
N PHE A 44 -11.52 2.58 10.03
CA PHE A 44 -10.94 1.81 11.11
C PHE A 44 -11.35 2.40 12.46
N PRO A 45 -11.71 1.56 13.47
CA PRO A 45 -11.97 2.04 14.81
C PRO A 45 -10.70 2.67 15.40
N THR A 46 -10.88 3.68 16.25
CA THR A 46 -9.76 4.42 16.87
C THR A 46 -8.79 3.51 17.61
N ALA A 47 -9.29 2.44 18.24
CA ALA A 47 -8.48 1.45 18.94
C ALA A 47 -8.55 0.11 18.21
N LEU A 48 -8.03 0.08 16.98
CA LEU A 48 -8.15 -1.09 16.10
C LEU A 48 -7.65 -2.37 16.77
N PHE A 49 -6.46 -2.34 17.38
CA PHE A 49 -5.89 -3.50 18.06
C PHE A 49 -6.71 -3.95 19.27
N ALA A 50 -7.22 -2.99 20.04
CA ALA A 50 -8.07 -3.28 21.18
C ALA A 50 -9.42 -3.89 20.75
N SER A 51 -9.83 -3.66 19.50
CA SER A 51 -11.05 -4.21 18.93
C SER A 51 -10.88 -5.65 18.41
N LEU A 52 -9.65 -6.15 18.36
CA LEU A 52 -9.38 -7.53 17.97
C LEU A 52 -9.66 -8.47 19.14
N LEU A 53 -10.27 -9.61 18.84
CA LEU A 53 -10.42 -10.69 19.82
C LEU A 53 -9.03 -11.26 20.14
N PRO A 54 -8.79 -11.74 21.39
CA PRO A 54 -7.49 -12.27 21.76
C PRO A 54 -6.91 -13.30 20.77
N PRO A 55 -7.69 -14.25 20.21
CA PRO A 55 -7.15 -15.19 19.22
C PRO A 55 -6.75 -14.52 17.90
N GLU A 56 -7.25 -13.31 17.63
CA GLU A 56 -7.00 -12.59 16.37
C GLU A 56 -5.78 -11.67 16.42
N GLN A 57 -5.25 -11.40 17.61
CA GLN A 57 -4.19 -10.40 17.77
C GLN A 57 -2.90 -10.77 17.05
N ALA A 58 -2.52 -12.04 17.06
CA ALA A 58 -1.35 -12.52 16.32
C ALA A 58 -1.52 -12.33 14.82
N ARG A 59 -2.69 -12.64 14.29
CA ARG A 59 -3.02 -12.43 12.87
C ARG A 59 -2.99 -10.95 12.52
N GLY A 60 -3.55 -10.11 13.38
CA GLY A 60 -3.55 -8.66 13.19
C GLY A 60 -2.14 -8.09 13.09
N ARG A 61 -1.22 -8.52 13.96
CA ARG A 61 0.18 -8.11 13.89
C ARG A 61 0.85 -8.56 12.60
N MET A 62 0.62 -9.80 12.19
CA MET A 62 1.15 -10.30 10.92
C MET A 62 0.68 -9.49 9.73
N ILE A 63 -0.60 -9.11 9.71
CA ILE A 63 -1.17 -8.29 8.63
C ILE A 63 -0.46 -6.93 8.58
N ILE A 64 -0.29 -6.28 9.72
CA ILE A 64 0.37 -4.96 9.77
C ILE A 64 1.81 -5.07 9.30
N GLU A 65 2.56 -6.04 9.79
CA GLU A 65 3.94 -6.26 9.36
C GLU A 65 4.04 -6.53 7.86
N ARG A 66 3.17 -7.40 7.35
CA ARG A 66 3.15 -7.73 5.92
C ARG A 66 2.78 -6.52 5.08
N SER A 67 1.78 -5.75 5.51
CA SER A 67 1.37 -4.53 4.81
C SER A 67 2.50 -3.51 4.77
N GLN A 68 3.26 -3.35 5.85
CA GLN A 68 4.42 -2.45 5.89
C GLN A 68 5.52 -2.89 4.92
N GLN A 69 5.79 -4.19 4.84
CA GLN A 69 6.76 -4.74 3.87
C GLN A 69 6.33 -4.48 2.44
N LEU A 70 5.03 -4.71 2.14
CA LEU A 70 4.46 -4.45 0.83
C LEU A 70 4.51 -2.96 0.47
N ASP A 71 4.22 -2.08 1.42
CA ASP A 71 4.30 -0.63 1.22
C ASP A 71 5.73 -0.19 0.89
N THR A 72 6.71 -0.74 1.56
CA THR A 72 8.13 -0.46 1.29
C THR A 72 8.49 -0.90 -0.13
N GLN A 73 8.07 -2.08 -0.54
CA GLN A 73 8.30 -2.61 -1.89
C GLN A 73 7.64 -1.73 -2.95
N THR A 74 6.38 -1.39 -2.75
CA THR A 74 5.62 -0.53 -3.67
C THR A 74 6.27 0.84 -3.80
N ARG A 75 6.64 1.45 -2.68
CA ARG A 75 7.28 2.78 -2.66
C ARG A 75 8.61 2.75 -3.40
N SER A 76 9.40 1.71 -3.21
CA SER A 76 10.68 1.56 -3.90
C SER A 76 10.50 1.51 -5.42
N LEU A 77 9.52 0.74 -5.90
CA LEU A 77 9.23 0.64 -7.33
C LEU A 77 8.69 1.95 -7.92
N VAL A 78 7.84 2.64 -7.17
CA VAL A 78 7.32 3.96 -7.58
C VAL A 78 8.45 4.99 -7.65
N ASP A 79 9.36 4.98 -6.67
CA ASP A 79 10.51 5.88 -6.64
C ASP A 79 11.46 5.62 -7.83
N GLU A 80 11.70 4.37 -8.16
CA GLU A 80 12.49 4.00 -9.33
C GLU A 80 11.87 4.53 -10.62
N ARG A 81 10.55 4.38 -10.76
CA ARG A 81 9.82 4.93 -11.91
C ARG A 81 9.95 6.43 -11.99
N GLN A 82 9.77 7.13 -10.87
CA GLN A 82 9.88 8.59 -10.85
C GLN A 82 11.28 9.06 -11.25
N LYS A 83 12.31 8.37 -10.78
CA LYS A 83 13.69 8.66 -11.17
C LYS A 83 13.90 8.46 -12.67
N ALA A 84 13.40 7.35 -13.21
CA ALA A 84 13.49 7.06 -14.64
C ALA A 84 12.77 8.13 -15.48
N LEU A 85 11.56 8.55 -15.05
CA LEU A 85 10.83 9.60 -15.74
C LEU A 85 11.54 10.95 -15.70
N ARG A 86 12.17 11.30 -14.57
CA ARG A 86 12.96 12.54 -14.48
C ARG A 86 14.12 12.53 -15.46
N ILE A 87 14.79 11.39 -15.63
CA ILE A 87 15.87 11.25 -16.58
C ILE A 87 15.36 11.39 -18.02
N LEU A 88 14.24 10.70 -18.34
CA LEU A 88 13.67 10.69 -19.69
C LEU A 88 13.07 12.04 -20.08
N LEU A 89 12.46 12.75 -19.12
CA LEU A 89 11.79 14.02 -19.36
C LEU A 89 12.71 15.22 -19.10
N ARG A 90 13.93 14.99 -18.69
CA ARG A 90 14.91 16.03 -18.48
C ARG A 90 15.21 16.71 -19.83
N GLU A 91 14.96 18.03 -19.90
CA GLU A 91 15.35 18.78 -21.09
C GLU A 91 16.87 18.73 -21.26
N PRO A 92 17.34 18.42 -22.47
CA PRO A 92 18.78 18.49 -22.73
C PRO A 92 19.25 19.93 -22.45
N GLU A 93 20.37 20.04 -21.74
CA GLU A 93 20.97 21.33 -21.52
C GLU A 93 21.24 21.99 -22.87
N PRO A 94 20.90 23.29 -23.01
CA PRO A 94 21.19 23.96 -24.25
C PRO A 94 22.70 23.90 -24.52
N VAL A 95 23.05 23.25 -25.62
CA VAL A 95 24.43 23.24 -26.09
C VAL A 95 24.67 24.58 -26.74
N ILE A 96 25.40 25.42 -26.06
CA ILE A 96 25.79 26.73 -26.59
C ILE A 96 27.04 26.55 -27.40
#